data_134d66724af00ca45fc67bdb8bcc1c70
#
_entry.id   134d66724af00ca45fc67bdb8bcc1c70
#
_cell.length_a   1.000
_cell.length_b   1.000
_cell.length_c   1.000
_cell.angle_alpha   90.00
_cell.angle_beta   90.00
_cell.angle_gamma   90.00
#
_symmetry.space_group_name_H-M   'P 1'
#
loop_
_entity.id
_entity.type
_entity.pdbx_description
1 polymer ?
#
loop_
_entity_poly.entity_id
_entity_poly.type
_entity_poly.pdbx_seq_one_letter_code
_entity_poly.pdbx_strand_id
1 'polypeptide(L)'
;MLSEVLEGAESGGLVIIRDTACYSGRRLLKYYMNCALKRGDAIHVLGFEVPENKVCAKLDSNYLHLFRFHNAYTDPLGWTEQSLFTVKNFTATEITQLLQETQHTEAPLLFIDSLSWVVRHHDTVAVCQELQKLKKAGGSVKMIFGLLHADLHQQAVVSTISHLASTVISVKPVHNACHAVAETSQRRKSGKVVQKEEIFSLTEDLTLSIETKPSQSGNVQTDLHTKPEVDPTSNLTFNLRLSEVEREAKEKVALPFVFSDEKKSALLRPGRGSGRIMYEPDANDDFDEEDPDDDLNV
;
A
#
# COMPACT_ATOMS: atom_id res chain seq x y z
N MET A 1 -11.02 7.60 0.96
CA MET A 1 -9.76 6.94 0.52
C MET A 1 -10.07 5.79 -0.43
N LEU A 2 -11.02 4.90 -0.11
CA LEU A 2 -11.42 3.79 -0.97
C LEU A 2 -11.94 4.25 -2.35
N SER A 3 -12.76 5.30 -2.40
CA SER A 3 -13.26 5.92 -3.64
C SER A 3 -12.18 6.65 -4.45
N GLU A 4 -11.14 7.11 -3.80
CA GLU A 4 -10.08 7.99 -4.37
C GLU A 4 -8.89 7.19 -4.92
N VAL A 5 -8.90 5.86 -4.81
CA VAL A 5 -7.78 5.01 -5.25
C VAL A 5 -7.43 5.23 -6.73
N LEU A 6 -8.43 5.44 -7.58
CA LEU A 6 -8.24 5.75 -8.99
C LEU A 6 -7.81 7.21 -9.25
N GLU A 7 -8.21 8.14 -8.38
CA GLU A 7 -7.93 9.58 -8.55
C GLU A 7 -6.54 9.97 -8.04
N GLY A 8 -6.12 9.34 -6.93
CA GLY A 8 -4.83 9.60 -6.29
C GLY A 8 -3.67 8.76 -6.80
N ALA A 9 -3.91 7.92 -7.80
CA ALA A 9 -2.91 7.00 -8.28
C ALA A 9 -1.99 7.67 -9.29
N GLU A 10 -0.78 7.91 -8.85
CA GLU A 10 0.32 8.27 -9.73
C GLU A 10 0.56 7.16 -10.75
N SER A 11 0.95 7.53 -11.97
CA SER A 11 1.33 6.57 -13.02
C SER A 11 2.35 5.56 -12.48
N GLY A 12 2.09 4.26 -12.72
CA GLY A 12 2.93 3.15 -12.26
C GLY A 12 2.59 2.62 -10.87
N GLY A 13 1.41 2.91 -10.31
CA GLY A 13 0.92 2.37 -9.04
C GLY A 13 0.53 0.88 -9.12
N LEU A 14 0.79 0.13 -8.04
CA LEU A 14 0.29 -1.24 -7.85
C LEU A 14 -0.70 -1.23 -6.68
N VAL A 15 -1.94 -1.62 -6.95
CA VAL A 15 -3.02 -1.77 -5.98
C VAL A 15 -3.31 -3.26 -5.79
N ILE A 16 -3.18 -3.73 -4.57
CA ILE A 16 -3.52 -5.11 -4.21
C ILE A 16 -4.78 -5.10 -3.35
N ILE A 17 -5.81 -5.79 -3.84
CA ILE A 17 -7.00 -6.09 -3.05
C ILE A 17 -6.77 -7.46 -2.42
N ARG A 18 -6.79 -7.50 -1.10
CA ARG A 18 -6.66 -8.75 -0.34
C ARG A 18 -8.03 -9.15 0.17
N ASP A 19 -8.41 -10.37 -0.13
CA ASP A 19 -9.65 -10.96 0.36
C ASP A 19 -9.42 -12.34 1.01
N THR A 20 -10.49 -12.93 1.48
CA THR A 20 -10.53 -14.26 2.05
C THR A 20 -11.81 -14.97 1.62
N ALA A 21 -11.91 -16.27 1.89
CA ALA A 21 -13.14 -17.04 1.65
C ALA A 21 -14.38 -16.45 2.38
N CYS A 22 -14.16 -15.71 3.47
CA CYS A 22 -15.27 -15.10 4.24
C CYS A 22 -15.89 -13.89 3.53
N TYR A 23 -15.12 -13.16 2.74
CA TYR A 23 -15.62 -12.01 1.96
C TYR A 23 -14.75 -11.79 0.71
N SER A 24 -15.38 -11.83 -0.46
CA SER A 24 -14.67 -11.71 -1.73
C SER A 24 -14.46 -10.26 -2.16
N GLY A 25 -13.22 -9.93 -2.52
CA GLY A 25 -12.82 -8.65 -3.08
C GLY A 25 -13.18 -8.45 -4.57
N ARG A 26 -13.73 -9.48 -5.24
CA ARG A 26 -14.04 -9.41 -6.68
C ARG A 26 -15.04 -8.30 -7.04
N ARG A 27 -16.03 -8.07 -6.18
CA ARG A 27 -17.01 -6.99 -6.43
C ARG A 27 -16.34 -5.62 -6.36
N LEU A 28 -15.37 -5.44 -5.46
CA LEU A 28 -14.59 -4.22 -5.34
C LEU A 28 -13.65 -4.05 -6.54
N LEU A 29 -12.97 -5.12 -6.98
CA LEU A 29 -12.17 -5.09 -8.21
C LEU A 29 -13.01 -4.67 -9.42
N LYS A 30 -14.21 -5.23 -9.55
CA LYS A 30 -15.16 -4.92 -10.60
C LYS A 30 -15.69 -3.48 -10.52
N TYR A 31 -15.91 -2.96 -9.32
CA TYR A 31 -16.22 -1.56 -9.10
C TYR A 31 -15.13 -0.65 -9.68
N TYR A 32 -13.84 -0.94 -9.42
CA TYR A 32 -12.75 -0.16 -9.99
C TYR A 32 -12.66 -0.28 -11.51
N MET A 33 -12.92 -1.45 -12.09
CA MET A 33 -13.02 -1.60 -13.55
C MET A 33 -14.12 -0.69 -14.12
N ASN A 34 -15.31 -0.70 -13.52
CA ASN A 34 -16.43 0.13 -13.95
C ASN A 34 -16.17 1.63 -13.82
N CYS A 35 -15.52 2.05 -12.72
CA CYS A 35 -15.12 3.45 -12.52
C CYS A 35 -14.07 3.89 -13.55
N ALA A 36 -13.11 3.03 -13.87
CA ALA A 36 -12.09 3.29 -14.88
C ALA A 36 -12.72 3.45 -16.28
N LEU A 37 -13.60 2.54 -16.66
CA LEU A 37 -14.33 2.60 -17.93
C LEU A 37 -15.15 3.90 -18.05
N LYS A 38 -15.92 4.25 -17.01
CA LYS A 38 -16.71 5.51 -16.98
C LYS A 38 -15.85 6.76 -17.09
N ARG A 39 -14.61 6.69 -16.68
CA ARG A 39 -13.61 7.76 -16.81
C ARG A 39 -12.99 7.84 -18.20
N GLY A 40 -13.25 6.83 -19.04
CA GLY A 40 -12.67 6.73 -20.39
C GLY A 40 -11.31 6.06 -20.44
N ASP A 41 -10.84 5.45 -19.34
CA ASP A 41 -9.58 4.71 -19.34
C ASP A 41 -9.75 3.37 -20.09
N ALA A 42 -8.78 3.01 -20.91
CA ALA A 42 -8.69 1.67 -21.46
C ALA A 42 -8.27 0.68 -20.38
N ILE A 43 -8.94 -0.47 -20.31
CA ILE A 43 -8.63 -1.50 -19.32
C ILE A 43 -8.33 -2.84 -19.99
N HIS A 44 -7.29 -3.50 -19.50
CA HIS A 44 -6.94 -4.87 -19.86
C HIS A 44 -7.10 -5.77 -18.63
N VAL A 45 -7.75 -6.90 -18.81
CA VAL A 45 -8.00 -7.85 -17.73
C VAL A 45 -7.32 -9.18 -18.06
N LEU A 46 -6.43 -9.63 -17.18
CA LEU A 46 -5.88 -10.99 -17.21
C LEU A 46 -6.83 -11.89 -16.40
N GLY A 47 -7.60 -12.71 -17.09
CA GLY A 47 -8.63 -13.55 -16.48
C GLY A 47 -8.14 -14.97 -16.27
N PHE A 48 -7.82 -15.35 -15.03
CA PHE A 48 -7.41 -16.70 -14.64
C PHE A 48 -8.52 -17.49 -13.97
N GLU A 49 -9.44 -16.80 -13.28
CA GLU A 49 -10.38 -17.46 -12.35
C GLU A 49 -11.85 -17.26 -12.74
N VAL A 50 -12.12 -16.21 -13.50
CA VAL A 50 -13.49 -15.86 -13.90
C VAL A 50 -13.56 -15.71 -15.42
N PRO A 51 -14.55 -16.35 -16.10
CA PRO A 51 -14.70 -16.18 -17.54
C PRO A 51 -15.21 -14.78 -17.90
N GLU A 52 -14.87 -14.34 -19.11
CA GLU A 52 -15.14 -13.00 -19.62
C GLU A 52 -16.59 -12.53 -19.42
N ASN A 53 -17.57 -13.39 -19.76
CA ASN A 53 -18.99 -13.07 -19.63
C ASN A 53 -19.39 -12.69 -18.20
N LYS A 54 -18.79 -13.31 -17.20
CA LYS A 54 -19.00 -12.96 -15.78
C LYS A 54 -18.27 -11.69 -15.36
N VAL A 55 -17.10 -11.42 -15.94
CA VAL A 55 -16.37 -10.16 -15.69
C VAL A 55 -17.15 -8.99 -16.30
N CYS A 56 -17.58 -9.10 -17.56
CA CYS A 56 -18.33 -8.05 -18.26
C CYS A 56 -19.74 -7.83 -17.72
N ALA A 57 -20.33 -8.86 -17.06
CA ALA A 57 -21.68 -8.72 -16.49
C ALA A 57 -21.75 -7.52 -15.52
N LYS A 58 -22.70 -6.61 -15.74
CA LYS A 58 -22.94 -5.38 -14.95
C LYS A 58 -21.89 -4.27 -15.15
N LEU A 59 -20.91 -4.41 -16.05
CA LEU A 59 -20.13 -3.27 -16.53
C LEU A 59 -20.98 -2.43 -17.48
N ASP A 60 -20.70 -1.14 -17.55
CA ASP A 60 -21.44 -0.23 -18.43
C ASP A 60 -21.14 -0.56 -19.90
N SER A 61 -22.20 -0.99 -20.62
CA SER A 61 -22.10 -1.43 -22.02
C SER A 61 -21.60 -0.34 -22.98
N ASN A 62 -21.80 0.94 -22.64
CA ASN A 62 -21.37 2.06 -23.47
C ASN A 62 -19.83 2.15 -23.60
N TYR A 63 -19.10 1.63 -22.62
CA TYR A 63 -17.66 1.72 -22.53
C TYR A 63 -16.93 0.38 -22.78
N LEU A 64 -17.64 -0.69 -23.13
CA LEU A 64 -17.03 -2.00 -23.39
C LEU A 64 -16.03 -2.00 -24.55
N HIS A 65 -16.06 -1.01 -25.44
CA HIS A 65 -15.06 -0.84 -26.49
C HIS A 65 -13.66 -0.54 -25.93
N LEU A 66 -13.55 -0.04 -24.69
CA LEU A 66 -12.29 0.21 -23.96
C LEU A 66 -11.84 -0.99 -23.13
N PHE A 67 -12.63 -2.06 -23.10
CA PHE A 67 -12.36 -3.28 -22.34
C PHE A 67 -11.70 -4.33 -23.22
N ARG A 68 -10.63 -4.94 -22.73
CA ARG A 68 -9.96 -6.09 -23.36
C ARG A 68 -9.75 -7.19 -22.33
N PHE A 69 -10.17 -8.40 -22.67
CA PHE A 69 -10.03 -9.57 -21.82
C PHE A 69 -9.02 -10.54 -22.42
N HIS A 70 -8.00 -10.88 -21.65
CA HIS A 70 -7.00 -11.87 -22.00
C HIS A 70 -7.34 -13.17 -21.28
N ASN A 71 -7.84 -14.13 -22.04
CA ASN A 71 -8.43 -15.35 -21.50
C ASN A 71 -7.34 -16.36 -21.14
N ALA A 72 -6.99 -16.43 -19.86
CA ALA A 72 -6.24 -17.53 -19.25
C ALA A 72 -7.16 -18.52 -18.50
N TYR A 73 -8.46 -18.22 -18.38
CA TYR A 73 -9.42 -19.05 -17.64
C TYR A 73 -9.67 -20.41 -18.30
N THR A 74 -9.75 -20.46 -19.63
CA THR A 74 -10.09 -21.68 -20.37
C THR A 74 -8.98 -22.71 -20.28
N ASP A 75 -7.72 -22.27 -20.37
CA ASP A 75 -6.53 -23.12 -20.31
C ASP A 75 -5.42 -22.42 -19.54
N PRO A 76 -5.55 -22.28 -18.20
CA PRO A 76 -4.64 -21.47 -17.40
C PRO A 76 -3.19 -21.98 -17.39
N LEU A 77 -3.00 -23.28 -17.61
CA LEU A 77 -1.69 -23.92 -17.62
C LEU A 77 -1.12 -24.19 -19.02
N GLY A 78 -1.89 -23.91 -20.07
CA GLY A 78 -1.48 -24.16 -21.44
C GLY A 78 -1.34 -25.65 -21.78
N TRP A 79 -2.30 -26.48 -21.32
CA TRP A 79 -2.30 -27.92 -21.60
C TRP A 79 -2.95 -28.25 -22.94
N THR A 80 -3.91 -27.43 -23.35
CA THR A 80 -4.68 -27.64 -24.57
C THR A 80 -4.22 -26.78 -25.74
N GLU A 81 -3.27 -25.87 -25.51
CA GLU A 81 -2.73 -24.89 -26.48
C GLU A 81 -3.81 -24.00 -27.11
N GLN A 82 -4.98 -23.90 -26.49
CA GLN A 82 -6.11 -23.11 -27.00
C GLN A 82 -6.10 -21.66 -26.50
N SER A 83 -5.34 -21.35 -25.46
CA SER A 83 -5.22 -19.99 -24.91
C SER A 83 -3.97 -19.31 -25.42
N LEU A 84 -4.13 -18.08 -25.92
CA LEU A 84 -3.00 -17.22 -26.29
C LEU A 84 -2.23 -16.72 -25.07
N PHE A 85 -2.88 -16.64 -23.91
CA PHE A 85 -2.28 -16.22 -22.67
C PHE A 85 -2.54 -17.25 -21.57
N THR A 86 -1.50 -17.63 -20.85
CA THR A 86 -1.54 -18.63 -19.78
C THR A 86 -0.72 -18.12 -18.59
N VAL A 87 -0.77 -18.82 -17.47
CA VAL A 87 0.05 -18.46 -16.31
C VAL A 87 1.54 -18.50 -16.63
N LYS A 88 1.99 -19.37 -17.54
CA LYS A 88 3.40 -19.47 -17.98
C LYS A 88 3.89 -18.19 -18.68
N ASN A 89 2.98 -17.47 -19.33
CA ASN A 89 3.25 -16.20 -20.03
C ASN A 89 3.22 -14.99 -19.10
N PHE A 90 3.11 -15.17 -17.79
CA PHE A 90 3.09 -14.06 -16.84
C PHE A 90 4.49 -13.45 -16.68
N THR A 91 4.93 -12.74 -17.71
CA THR A 91 6.15 -11.94 -17.73
C THR A 91 5.85 -10.51 -18.14
N ALA A 92 6.67 -9.56 -17.69
CA ALA A 92 6.48 -8.16 -18.03
C ALA A 92 6.54 -7.93 -19.55
N THR A 93 7.39 -8.67 -20.25
CA THR A 93 7.55 -8.57 -21.71
C THR A 93 6.28 -9.01 -22.43
N GLU A 94 5.77 -10.20 -22.15
CA GLU A 94 4.55 -10.73 -22.76
C GLU A 94 3.35 -9.84 -22.46
N ILE A 95 3.18 -9.44 -21.20
CA ILE A 95 2.08 -8.55 -20.80
C ILE A 95 2.19 -7.20 -21.51
N THR A 96 3.39 -6.61 -21.60
CA THR A 96 3.57 -5.34 -22.30
C THR A 96 3.25 -5.49 -23.80
N GLN A 97 3.62 -6.60 -24.41
CA GLN A 97 3.28 -6.89 -25.80
C GLN A 97 1.76 -6.98 -26.00
N LEU A 98 1.05 -7.71 -25.14
CA LEU A 98 -0.41 -7.79 -25.18
C LEU A 98 -1.09 -6.41 -25.04
N LEU A 99 -0.53 -5.54 -24.23
CA LEU A 99 -1.06 -4.18 -24.03
C LEU A 99 -0.82 -3.29 -25.26
N GLN A 100 0.28 -3.51 -26.00
CA GLN A 100 0.64 -2.75 -27.20
C GLN A 100 -0.13 -3.18 -28.46
N GLU A 101 -0.70 -4.39 -28.51
CA GLU A 101 -1.54 -4.85 -29.62
C GLU A 101 -2.78 -3.95 -29.84
N THR A 102 -3.20 -3.24 -28.79
CA THR A 102 -4.26 -2.24 -28.86
C THR A 102 -3.66 -0.84 -28.85
N GLN A 103 -3.87 -0.09 -29.96
CA GLN A 103 -3.42 1.30 -30.05
C GLN A 103 -4.31 2.17 -29.13
N HIS A 104 -3.82 2.46 -27.96
CA HIS A 104 -4.44 3.43 -27.04
C HIS A 104 -3.64 4.73 -27.05
N THR A 105 -4.32 5.87 -26.97
CA THR A 105 -3.68 7.20 -26.87
C THR A 105 -3.02 7.40 -25.50
N GLU A 106 -3.55 6.75 -24.46
CA GLU A 106 -3.02 6.78 -23.10
C GLU A 106 -2.68 5.36 -22.61
N ALA A 107 -1.78 5.27 -21.64
CA ALA A 107 -1.41 4.01 -21.02
C ALA A 107 -2.64 3.35 -20.34
N PRO A 108 -2.92 2.06 -20.63
CA PRO A 108 -4.07 1.38 -20.08
C PRO A 108 -3.90 1.02 -18.61
N LEU A 109 -5.00 0.67 -17.96
CA LEU A 109 -5.03 0.05 -16.65
C LEU A 109 -5.00 -1.47 -16.80
N LEU A 110 -4.19 -2.14 -15.99
CA LEU A 110 -4.09 -3.60 -15.98
C LEU A 110 -4.81 -4.16 -14.74
N PHE A 111 -5.75 -5.06 -14.95
CA PHE A 111 -6.46 -5.78 -13.90
C PHE A 111 -6.09 -7.27 -13.96
N ILE A 112 -5.74 -7.85 -12.82
CA ILE A 112 -5.43 -9.27 -12.65
C ILE A 112 -6.49 -9.83 -11.73
N ASP A 113 -7.38 -10.67 -12.27
CA ASP A 113 -8.54 -11.18 -11.55
C ASP A 113 -8.17 -12.13 -10.41
N SER A 114 -7.01 -12.79 -10.50
CA SER A 114 -6.44 -13.60 -9.42
C SER A 114 -4.92 -13.67 -9.50
N LEU A 115 -4.23 -12.87 -8.68
CA LEU A 115 -2.79 -13.02 -8.45
C LEU A 115 -2.45 -14.35 -7.75
N SER A 116 -3.41 -14.92 -7.02
CA SER A 116 -3.24 -16.20 -6.36
C SER A 116 -2.96 -17.34 -7.33
N TRP A 117 -3.53 -17.32 -8.53
CA TRP A 117 -3.20 -18.25 -9.60
C TRP A 117 -1.73 -18.13 -10.00
N VAL A 118 -1.26 -16.92 -10.23
CA VAL A 118 0.11 -16.65 -10.64
C VAL A 118 1.10 -17.10 -9.56
N VAL A 119 0.86 -16.70 -8.31
CA VAL A 119 1.75 -17.02 -7.16
C VAL A 119 1.80 -18.51 -6.84
N ARG A 120 0.76 -19.28 -7.18
CA ARG A 120 0.74 -20.74 -6.99
C ARG A 120 1.59 -21.48 -8.01
N HIS A 121 1.85 -20.90 -9.16
CA HIS A 121 2.54 -21.53 -10.29
C HIS A 121 3.92 -20.95 -10.58
N HIS A 122 4.23 -19.80 -10.00
CA HIS A 122 5.54 -19.16 -10.09
C HIS A 122 6.11 -18.90 -8.70
N ASP A 123 7.43 -18.79 -8.62
CA ASP A 123 8.08 -18.31 -7.42
C ASP A 123 7.65 -16.88 -7.07
N THR A 124 7.38 -16.64 -5.79
CA THR A 124 6.89 -15.34 -5.31
C THR A 124 7.84 -14.19 -5.65
N VAL A 125 9.16 -14.43 -5.59
CA VAL A 125 10.17 -13.42 -5.90
C VAL A 125 10.12 -13.08 -7.40
N ALA A 126 10.00 -14.10 -8.25
CA ALA A 126 9.86 -13.91 -9.69
C ALA A 126 8.60 -13.09 -10.03
N VAL A 127 7.45 -13.42 -9.43
CA VAL A 127 6.21 -12.65 -9.60
C VAL A 127 6.39 -11.19 -9.18
N CYS A 128 7.02 -10.94 -8.04
CA CYS A 128 7.31 -9.59 -7.56
C CYS A 128 8.23 -8.82 -8.52
N GLN A 129 9.23 -9.49 -9.10
CA GLN A 129 10.13 -8.90 -10.09
C GLN A 129 9.38 -8.50 -11.37
N GLU A 130 8.51 -9.37 -11.89
CA GLU A 130 7.72 -9.07 -13.08
C GLU A 130 6.73 -7.92 -12.85
N LEU A 131 6.02 -7.91 -11.71
CA LEU A 131 5.17 -6.78 -11.33
C LEU A 131 5.97 -5.47 -11.17
N GLN A 132 7.18 -5.55 -10.64
CA GLN A 132 8.05 -4.38 -10.51
C GLN A 132 8.56 -3.87 -11.86
N LYS A 133 8.88 -4.77 -12.81
CA LYS A 133 9.25 -4.41 -14.18
C LYS A 133 8.09 -3.71 -14.89
N LEU A 134 6.86 -4.28 -14.81
CA LEU A 134 5.65 -3.67 -15.35
C LEU A 134 5.41 -2.26 -14.79
N LYS A 135 5.57 -2.11 -13.49
CA LYS A 135 5.42 -0.81 -12.80
C LYS A 135 6.47 0.23 -13.24
N LYS A 136 7.70 -0.22 -13.57
CA LYS A 136 8.81 0.63 -14.02
C LYS A 136 8.83 0.87 -15.52
N ALA A 137 8.12 0.06 -16.31
CA ALA A 137 8.04 0.20 -17.77
C ALA A 137 7.28 1.47 -18.14
N GLY A 138 7.95 2.61 -18.04
CA GLY A 138 7.40 3.95 -18.13
C GLY A 138 6.46 4.13 -19.34
N GLY A 139 5.18 4.35 -19.07
CA GLY A 139 4.16 4.59 -20.09
C GLY A 139 3.42 3.37 -20.62
N SER A 140 3.86 2.13 -20.36
CA SER A 140 3.16 0.93 -20.83
C SER A 140 1.90 0.60 -20.03
N VAL A 141 1.88 0.92 -18.71
CA VAL A 141 0.76 0.69 -17.80
C VAL A 141 0.59 1.88 -16.88
N LYS A 142 -0.63 2.43 -16.81
CA LYS A 142 -0.94 3.54 -15.92
C LYS A 142 -1.01 3.09 -14.46
N MET A 143 -1.64 1.93 -14.20
CA MET A 143 -1.79 1.32 -12.90
C MET A 143 -2.12 -0.16 -13.02
N ILE A 144 -1.71 -0.94 -12.03
CA ILE A 144 -1.98 -2.37 -11.93
C ILE A 144 -2.88 -2.63 -10.73
N PHE A 145 -3.97 -3.35 -10.95
CA PHE A 145 -4.85 -3.88 -9.90
C PHE A 145 -4.74 -5.40 -9.85
N GLY A 146 -4.52 -5.95 -8.67
CA GLY A 146 -4.48 -7.40 -8.48
C GLY A 146 -5.32 -7.85 -7.30
N LEU A 147 -6.09 -8.92 -7.48
CA LEU A 147 -6.81 -9.59 -6.41
C LEU A 147 -5.96 -10.74 -5.85
N LEU A 148 -5.75 -10.75 -4.54
CA LEU A 148 -4.97 -11.76 -3.83
C LEU A 148 -5.82 -12.40 -2.72
N HIS A 149 -6.07 -13.71 -2.84
CA HIS A 149 -6.77 -14.50 -1.82
C HIS A 149 -5.80 -14.84 -0.69
N ALA A 150 -5.82 -14.03 0.38
CA ALA A 150 -4.80 -14.06 1.42
C ALA A 150 -4.78 -15.36 2.22
N ASP A 151 -5.91 -16.04 2.34
CA ASP A 151 -6.09 -17.31 3.03
C ASP A 151 -5.53 -18.52 2.25
N LEU A 152 -5.23 -18.36 0.97
CA LEU A 152 -4.63 -19.42 0.15
C LEU A 152 -3.10 -19.47 0.23
N HIS A 153 -2.48 -18.50 0.88
CA HIS A 153 -1.02 -18.34 0.90
C HIS A 153 -0.46 -18.19 2.30
N GLN A 154 0.80 -18.55 2.45
CA GLN A 154 1.54 -18.27 3.68
C GLN A 154 1.66 -16.76 3.90
N GLN A 155 1.62 -16.34 5.16
CA GLN A 155 1.69 -14.91 5.54
C GLN A 155 2.93 -14.21 4.96
N ALA A 156 4.06 -14.90 4.85
CA ALA A 156 5.28 -14.36 4.25
C ALA A 156 5.06 -13.95 2.78
N VAL A 157 4.38 -14.79 1.98
CA VAL A 157 4.05 -14.51 0.58
C VAL A 157 3.13 -13.30 0.47
N VAL A 158 2.04 -13.29 1.26
CA VAL A 158 1.08 -12.17 1.31
C VAL A 158 1.77 -10.87 1.69
N SER A 159 2.67 -10.92 2.68
CA SER A 159 3.45 -9.76 3.11
C SER A 159 4.39 -9.25 2.02
N THR A 160 5.12 -10.14 1.35
CA THR A 160 6.06 -9.78 0.27
C THR A 160 5.35 -9.04 -0.86
N ILE A 161 4.20 -9.56 -1.34
CA ILE A 161 3.41 -8.92 -2.40
C ILE A 161 2.83 -7.58 -1.90
N SER A 162 2.36 -7.54 -0.66
CA SER A 162 1.81 -6.31 -0.06
C SER A 162 2.87 -5.21 0.09
N HIS A 163 4.12 -5.57 0.37
CA HIS A 163 5.22 -4.61 0.44
C HIS A 163 5.56 -3.97 -0.91
N LEU A 164 5.36 -4.69 -2.01
CA LEU A 164 5.57 -4.16 -3.36
C LEU A 164 4.50 -3.13 -3.75
N ALA A 165 3.28 -3.29 -3.21
CA ALA A 165 2.14 -2.45 -3.55
C ALA A 165 2.31 -1.00 -3.05
N SER A 166 1.84 -0.05 -3.84
CA SER A 166 1.63 1.34 -3.41
C SER A 166 0.38 1.48 -2.56
N THR A 167 -0.63 0.67 -2.84
CA THR A 167 -1.88 0.64 -2.08
C THR A 167 -2.30 -0.81 -1.83
N VAL A 168 -2.63 -1.10 -0.59
CA VAL A 168 -3.19 -2.40 -0.19
C VAL A 168 -4.57 -2.16 0.42
N ILE A 169 -5.57 -2.88 -0.07
CA ILE A 169 -6.94 -2.84 0.41
C ILE A 169 -7.30 -4.23 0.92
N SER A 170 -7.42 -4.38 2.23
CA SER A 170 -7.86 -5.64 2.85
C SER A 170 -9.35 -5.58 3.12
N VAL A 171 -10.11 -6.49 2.53
CA VAL A 171 -11.56 -6.55 2.73
C VAL A 171 -11.92 -7.64 3.72
N LYS A 172 -12.80 -7.32 4.66
CA LYS A 172 -13.24 -8.21 5.73
C LYS A 172 -14.75 -8.14 5.89
N PRO A 173 -15.42 -9.24 6.26
CA PRO A 173 -16.84 -9.21 6.56
C PRO A 173 -17.12 -8.40 7.83
N VAL A 174 -18.30 -7.77 7.88
CA VAL A 174 -18.91 -7.24 9.11
C VAL A 174 -20.03 -8.18 9.54
N HIS A 175 -20.37 -8.20 10.82
CA HIS A 175 -21.45 -9.04 11.35
C HIS A 175 -22.80 -8.85 10.65
N ASN A 176 -23.03 -7.72 9.97
CA ASN A 176 -24.21 -7.47 9.14
C ASN A 176 -23.90 -7.79 7.67
N ALA A 177 -24.63 -8.72 7.09
CA ALA A 177 -24.37 -9.34 5.78
C ALA A 177 -24.25 -8.39 4.56
N CYS A 178 -24.69 -7.13 4.68
CA CYS A 178 -24.68 -6.17 3.56
C CYS A 178 -23.46 -5.26 3.51
N HIS A 179 -22.66 -5.22 4.59
CA HIS A 179 -21.52 -4.32 4.73
C HIS A 179 -20.21 -5.09 4.87
N ALA A 180 -19.14 -4.47 4.46
CA ALA A 180 -17.78 -4.98 4.64
C ALA A 180 -16.87 -3.85 5.15
N VAL A 181 -15.77 -4.23 5.77
CA VAL A 181 -14.70 -3.30 6.15
C VAL A 181 -13.58 -3.38 5.12
N ALA A 182 -13.14 -2.23 4.65
CA ALA A 182 -11.93 -2.07 3.88
C ALA A 182 -10.87 -1.36 4.73
N GLU A 183 -9.81 -2.08 5.04
CA GLU A 183 -8.58 -1.50 5.60
C GLU A 183 -7.67 -1.11 4.44
N THR A 184 -7.59 0.17 4.15
CA THR A 184 -6.76 0.71 3.07
C THR A 184 -5.47 1.26 3.63
N SER A 185 -4.34 0.75 3.14
CA SER A 185 -2.99 1.26 3.45
C SER A 185 -2.36 1.78 2.17
N GLN A 186 -2.05 3.07 2.12
CA GLN A 186 -1.44 3.72 0.97
C GLN A 186 -0.06 4.28 1.34
N ARG A 187 0.95 3.92 0.55
CA ARG A 187 2.30 4.47 0.66
C ARG A 187 2.48 5.59 -0.36
N ARG A 188 2.71 6.80 0.13
CA ARG A 188 3.01 7.96 -0.70
C ARG A 188 4.47 7.94 -1.17
N LYS A 189 4.79 8.70 -2.23
CA LYS A 189 6.19 8.87 -2.71
C LYS A 189 7.12 9.42 -1.63
N SER A 190 6.60 10.21 -0.70
CA SER A 190 7.34 10.72 0.47
C SER A 190 7.71 9.65 1.50
N GLY A 191 7.33 8.37 1.28
CA GLY A 191 7.49 7.29 2.23
C GLY A 191 6.43 7.24 3.34
N LYS A 192 5.60 8.29 3.48
CA LYS A 192 4.52 8.29 4.47
C LYS A 192 3.46 7.24 4.13
N VAL A 193 3.13 6.40 5.10
CA VAL A 193 2.03 5.45 5.00
C VAL A 193 0.78 6.07 5.63
N VAL A 194 -0.31 6.07 4.91
CA VAL A 194 -1.63 6.49 5.38
C VAL A 194 -2.51 5.26 5.44
N GLN A 195 -3.11 5.04 6.61
CA GLN A 195 -4.05 3.93 6.81
C GLN A 195 -5.43 4.48 7.15
N LYS A 196 -6.46 3.84 6.62
CA LYS A 196 -7.85 4.19 6.89
C LYS A 196 -8.72 2.94 6.85
N GLU A 197 -9.57 2.82 7.84
CA GLU A 197 -10.62 1.81 7.89
C GLU A 197 -11.95 2.46 7.48
N GLU A 198 -12.62 1.88 6.51
CA GLU A 198 -13.91 2.37 5.98
C GLU A 198 -14.91 1.21 5.91
N ILE A 199 -16.09 1.42 6.46
CA ILE A 199 -17.20 0.49 6.26
C ILE A 199 -17.84 0.83 4.92
N PHE A 200 -18.01 -0.16 4.07
CA PHE A 200 -18.58 0.04 2.75
C PHE A 200 -19.62 -1.02 2.40
N SER A 201 -20.51 -0.67 1.52
CA SER A 201 -21.41 -1.61 0.85
C SER A 201 -21.34 -1.37 -0.66
N LEU A 202 -21.48 -2.45 -1.41
CA LEU A 202 -21.56 -2.43 -2.87
C LEU A 202 -22.92 -2.97 -3.29
N THR A 203 -23.69 -2.14 -3.98
CA THR A 203 -24.97 -2.57 -4.57
C THR A 203 -24.72 -3.53 -5.75
N GLU A 204 -25.76 -4.16 -6.24
CA GLU A 204 -25.67 -4.99 -7.43
C GLU A 204 -25.23 -4.21 -8.68
N ASP A 205 -25.56 -2.94 -8.76
CA ASP A 205 -25.20 -2.03 -9.86
C ASP A 205 -23.81 -1.42 -9.73
N LEU A 206 -22.95 -2.00 -8.88
CA LEU A 206 -21.60 -1.54 -8.61
C LEU A 206 -21.53 -0.08 -8.09
N THR A 207 -22.54 0.36 -7.32
CA THR A 207 -22.50 1.62 -6.62
C THR A 207 -21.88 1.42 -5.23
N LEU A 208 -20.83 2.17 -4.93
CA LEU A 208 -20.12 2.15 -3.64
C LEU A 208 -20.77 3.14 -2.69
N SER A 209 -21.22 2.67 -1.53
CA SER A 209 -21.62 3.49 -0.39
C SER A 209 -20.63 3.29 0.74
N ILE A 210 -20.08 4.40 1.26
CA ILE A 210 -19.13 4.38 2.38
C ILE A 210 -19.82 4.97 3.59
N GLU A 211 -19.88 4.19 4.66
CA GLU A 211 -20.33 4.67 5.96
C GLU A 211 -19.14 5.25 6.70
N THR A 212 -19.12 6.54 6.88
CA THR A 212 -18.15 7.20 7.75
C THR A 212 -18.58 6.94 9.19
N LYS A 213 -17.88 6.06 9.92
CA LYS A 213 -17.97 6.13 11.39
C LYS A 213 -17.59 7.56 11.77
N PRO A 214 -18.44 8.29 12.54
CA PRO A 214 -18.00 9.55 13.07
C PRO A 214 -16.72 9.27 13.86
N SER A 215 -15.61 9.86 13.41
CA SER A 215 -14.36 9.84 14.15
C SER A 215 -14.67 10.40 15.54
N GLN A 216 -14.63 9.57 16.55
CA GLN A 216 -14.61 10.03 17.93
C GLN A 216 -13.24 10.68 18.19
N SER A 217 -13.04 11.85 17.59
CA SER A 217 -12.16 12.88 18.12
C SER A 217 -13.01 13.71 19.09
N GLY A 218 -13.30 13.16 20.22
CA GLY A 218 -14.07 13.80 21.27
C GLY A 218 -13.39 13.50 22.58
N ASN A 219 -12.94 14.54 23.25
CA ASN A 219 -12.55 14.56 24.65
C ASN A 219 -13.40 13.59 25.46
N VAL A 220 -12.77 12.55 25.98
CA VAL A 220 -13.37 11.69 27.00
C VAL A 220 -13.42 12.50 28.29
N GLN A 221 -14.53 13.15 28.53
CA GLN A 221 -14.98 13.40 29.89
C GLN A 221 -15.44 12.06 30.45
N THR A 222 -14.82 11.70 31.55
CA THR A 222 -15.09 10.58 32.42
C THR A 222 -16.58 10.47 32.76
N ASP A 223 -17.18 9.31 32.46
CA ASP A 223 -18.27 8.74 33.23
C ASP A 223 -18.08 7.22 33.41
N LEU A 224 -18.17 6.85 34.67
CA LEU A 224 -17.91 5.55 35.27
C LEU A 224 -18.84 4.46 34.72
N HIS A 225 -18.27 3.38 34.28
CA HIS A 225 -18.62 1.94 34.35
C HIS A 225 -18.17 1.19 33.11
N THR A 226 -16.88 0.84 33.05
CA THR A 226 -16.41 -0.21 32.13
C THR A 226 -15.31 -1.02 32.79
N LYS A 227 -15.34 -2.32 32.54
CA LYS A 227 -14.40 -3.34 33.01
C LYS A 227 -12.94 -2.89 32.84
N PRO A 228 -12.03 -3.26 33.74
CA PRO A 228 -10.63 -2.88 33.62
C PRO A 228 -10.02 -3.52 32.37
N GLU A 229 -9.69 -2.70 31.40
CA GLU A 229 -8.75 -3.07 30.35
C GLU A 229 -7.42 -3.41 31.03
N VAL A 230 -6.95 -4.62 30.82
CA VAL A 230 -5.65 -5.07 31.33
C VAL A 230 -4.57 -4.21 30.66
N ASP A 231 -3.99 -3.30 31.44
CA ASP A 231 -2.88 -2.44 31.01
C ASP A 231 -1.72 -3.35 30.53
N PRO A 232 -1.33 -3.32 29.25
CA PRO A 232 -0.28 -4.19 28.73
C PRO A 232 1.09 -3.96 29.38
N THR A 233 1.24 -2.86 30.16
CA THR A 233 2.48 -2.56 30.89
C THR A 233 2.49 -3.12 32.31
N SER A 234 1.40 -3.74 32.78
CA SER A 234 1.26 -4.24 34.17
C SER A 234 2.18 -5.43 34.48
N ASN A 235 2.65 -6.16 33.45
CA ASN A 235 3.52 -7.33 33.60
C ASN A 235 5.00 -7.05 33.30
N LEU A 236 5.39 -5.79 33.14
CA LEU A 236 6.79 -5.44 32.93
C LEU A 236 7.53 -5.39 34.27
N THR A 237 8.74 -5.95 34.28
CA THR A 237 9.62 -5.98 35.47
C THR A 237 10.15 -4.60 35.87
N PHE A 238 9.90 -3.57 35.07
CA PHE A 238 10.26 -2.18 35.33
C PHE A 238 9.07 -1.26 35.02
N ASN A 239 8.91 -0.22 35.84
CA ASN A 239 7.82 0.73 35.70
C ASN A 239 8.16 1.79 34.63
N LEU A 240 7.40 1.82 33.54
CA LEU A 240 7.55 2.83 32.47
C LEU A 240 6.87 4.16 32.81
N ARG A 241 6.09 4.22 33.88
CA ARG A 241 5.44 5.47 34.30
C ARG A 241 6.39 6.22 35.22
N LEU A 242 6.81 7.39 34.81
CA LEU A 242 7.56 8.33 35.63
C LEU A 242 6.69 8.76 36.81
N SER A 243 7.23 8.70 38.03
CA SER A 243 6.61 9.30 39.18
C SER A 243 6.55 10.84 39.04
N GLU A 244 5.70 11.53 39.82
CA GLU A 244 5.61 12.99 39.74
C GLU A 244 6.97 13.66 40.03
N VAL A 245 7.74 13.10 40.95
CA VAL A 245 9.09 13.57 41.30
C VAL A 245 10.06 13.42 40.14
N GLU A 246 10.01 12.29 39.40
CA GLU A 246 10.84 12.04 38.23
C GLU A 246 10.44 12.94 37.04
N ARG A 247 9.13 13.24 36.91
CA ARG A 247 8.62 14.16 35.89
C ARG A 247 9.09 15.59 36.16
N GLU A 248 9.01 16.04 37.39
CA GLU A 248 9.56 17.35 37.78
C GLU A 248 11.08 17.44 37.64
N ALA A 249 11.80 16.35 37.95
CA ALA A 249 13.23 16.27 37.73
C ALA A 249 13.58 16.35 36.24
N LYS A 250 12.84 15.67 35.39
CA LYS A 250 13.00 15.72 33.93
C LYS A 250 12.70 17.11 33.36
N GLU A 251 11.71 17.82 33.87
CA GLU A 251 11.39 19.19 33.45
C GLU A 251 12.47 20.20 33.87
N LYS A 252 13.22 19.91 34.96
CA LYS A 252 14.32 20.75 35.44
C LYS A 252 15.67 20.48 34.76
N VAL A 253 15.80 19.37 34.04
CA VAL A 253 17.02 19.06 33.29
C VAL A 253 17.08 19.95 32.06
N ALA A 254 18.03 20.87 32.02
CA ALA A 254 18.32 21.66 30.84
C ALA A 254 18.81 20.71 29.72
N LEU A 255 18.13 20.73 28.56
CA LEU A 255 18.56 19.95 27.39
C LEU A 255 19.94 20.46 26.94
N PRO A 256 20.92 19.56 26.65
CA PRO A 256 22.30 19.95 26.35
C PRO A 256 22.47 20.84 25.12
N PHE A 257 21.43 21.06 24.33
CA PHE A 257 21.45 21.90 23.13
C PHE A 257 20.45 23.05 23.13
N VAL A 258 19.95 23.50 24.30
CA VAL A 258 19.14 24.72 24.38
C VAL A 258 20.06 25.95 24.36
N PHE A 259 20.15 26.58 23.18
CA PHE A 259 20.79 27.89 23.08
C PHE A 259 19.98 28.92 23.84
N SER A 260 20.62 29.68 24.75
CA SER A 260 20.01 30.86 25.38
C SER A 260 19.57 31.85 24.30
N ASP A 261 18.53 32.64 24.59
CA ASP A 261 18.00 33.61 23.60
C ASP A 261 19.05 34.65 23.15
N GLU A 262 20.06 34.91 23.98
CA GLU A 262 21.19 35.73 23.61
C GLU A 262 22.12 35.07 22.59
N LYS A 263 22.36 33.75 22.68
CA LYS A 263 23.10 32.98 21.67
C LYS A 263 22.33 32.83 20.37
N LYS A 264 20.99 32.67 20.44
CA LYS A 264 20.12 32.65 19.25
C LYS A 264 20.15 33.97 18.51
N SER A 265 20.06 35.09 19.21
CA SER A 265 20.08 36.42 18.60
C SER A 265 21.47 36.79 18.03
N ALA A 266 22.55 36.25 18.59
CA ALA A 266 23.89 36.41 18.02
C ALA A 266 24.12 35.63 16.72
N LEU A 267 23.48 34.42 16.60
CA LEU A 267 23.53 33.59 15.41
C LEU A 267 22.64 34.11 14.28
N LEU A 268 21.57 34.85 14.59
CA LEU A 268 20.59 35.38 13.62
C LEU A 268 20.94 36.80 13.12
N ARG A 269 22.03 37.42 13.57
CA ARG A 269 22.46 38.70 12.98
C ARG A 269 22.98 38.48 11.56
N PRO A 270 22.44 39.18 10.56
CA PRO A 270 22.87 39.05 9.17
C PRO A 270 24.25 39.71 9.02
N GLY A 271 25.29 38.90 9.08
CA GLY A 271 26.66 39.28 8.84
C GLY A 271 27.34 38.28 7.93
N ARG A 272 27.65 38.71 6.71
CA ARG A 272 28.36 38.06 5.59
C ARG A 272 28.91 36.66 5.84
N GLY A 273 28.38 35.74 5.09
CA GLY A 273 28.68 34.34 4.91
C GLY A 273 30.05 33.84 5.27
N SER A 274 30.06 32.98 6.25
CA SER A 274 30.98 31.86 6.40
C SER A 274 30.29 30.93 7.39
N GLY A 275 29.72 29.85 6.92
CA GLY A 275 29.23 28.78 7.76
C GLY A 275 30.38 28.13 8.47
N ARG A 276 30.69 28.63 9.66
CA ARG A 276 31.72 28.06 10.53
C ARG A 276 31.03 27.19 11.55
N ILE A 277 31.20 25.90 11.44
CA ILE A 277 30.85 24.95 12.49
C ILE A 277 31.89 25.19 13.61
N MET A 278 31.45 25.77 14.72
CA MET A 278 32.28 25.85 15.91
C MET A 278 32.03 24.60 16.74
N TYR A 279 32.96 23.68 16.71
CA TYR A 279 33.05 22.56 17.64
C TYR A 279 33.90 23.02 18.83
N GLU A 280 33.36 22.94 20.04
CA GLU A 280 34.07 23.15 21.29
C GLU A 280 34.11 21.76 21.93
N PRO A 281 35.27 21.07 21.93
CA PRO A 281 35.40 19.75 22.51
C PRO A 281 35.08 19.81 24.00
N ASP A 282 34.27 18.85 24.47
CA ASP A 282 34.00 18.65 25.91
C ASP A 282 35.29 18.09 26.58
N ALA A 283 35.47 18.42 27.85
CA ALA A 283 36.65 17.95 28.65
C ALA A 283 36.68 16.41 28.85
N ASN A 284 35.62 15.70 28.42
CA ASN A 284 35.51 14.25 28.42
C ASN A 284 35.58 13.65 26.99
N ASP A 285 35.89 14.42 25.96
CA ASP A 285 36.22 13.86 24.65
C ASP A 285 37.60 13.16 24.84
N ASP A 286 37.56 11.84 24.83
CA ASP A 286 38.75 11.02 24.85
C ASP A 286 39.59 11.37 23.62
N PHE A 287 40.76 11.95 23.88
CA PHE A 287 41.84 12.02 22.90
C PHE A 287 42.33 10.59 22.68
N ASP A 288 41.75 9.91 21.67
CA ASP A 288 42.29 8.65 21.18
C ASP A 288 43.64 8.95 20.54
N GLU A 289 44.72 8.65 21.27
CA GLU A 289 46.09 8.74 20.76
C GLU A 289 46.44 7.65 19.74
N GLU A 290 45.54 6.68 19.54
CA GLU A 290 45.70 5.63 18.53
C GLU A 290 44.68 5.88 17.40
N ASP A 291 45.14 6.54 16.34
CA ASP A 291 44.39 6.60 15.05
C ASP A 291 44.44 5.20 14.40
N PRO A 292 43.30 4.49 14.30
CA PRO A 292 43.29 3.15 13.73
C PRO A 292 43.58 3.10 12.23
N ASP A 293 43.73 4.24 11.57
CA ASP A 293 44.01 4.34 10.12
C ASP A 293 45.51 4.48 9.79
N ASP A 294 46.40 4.55 10.77
CA ASP A 294 47.85 4.71 10.54
C ASP A 294 48.52 3.42 10.00
N ASP A 295 47.83 2.27 10.04
CA ASP A 295 48.31 0.98 9.54
C ASP A 295 48.01 0.71 8.06
N LEU A 296 47.41 1.64 7.32
CA LEU A 296 46.99 1.45 5.92
C LEU A 296 47.95 2.02 4.86
N ASN A 297 49.17 2.29 5.19
CA ASN A 297 50.23 2.62 4.22
C ASN A 297 51.01 1.38 3.82
N VAL A 298 50.45 0.57 2.89
CA VAL A 298 51.18 -0.41 2.07
C VAL A 298 50.82 -0.20 0.60
#